data_58d8c76b302d26b83f3fbed26d327911
#
_entry.id   58d8c76b302d26b83f3fbed26d327911
#
_cell.length_a   1.000
_cell.length_b   1.000
_cell.length_c   1.000
_cell.angle_alpha   90.00
_cell.angle_beta   90.00
_cell.angle_gamma   90.00
#
_symmetry.space_group_name_H-M   'P 1'
#
loop_
_entity.id
_entity.type
_entity.pdbx_description
1 polymer ?
#
loop_
_entity_poly.entity_id
_entity_poly.type
_entity_poly.pdbx_seq_one_letter_code
_entity_poly.pdbx_strand_id
1 'polypeptide(L)'
;MSNFCTLSQAKSNEQDPFKIPAYPEYPKLRLGTQLDAIYERLYRDGYGIRKPGISDALPKVLVVFDTRCSWSNHFWQTSQLLTEQIDFIWFPVCVSSDYSTAQAAAMLASKNSWEVLREHEELFSDPDYCGIHPEAFGFTQADRDHVWDNARIFRKAGGTSVPLGIFKTQDGRYIPLFGDNTASEIRSKIGLS
;
A
#
# COMPACT_ATOMS: atom_id res chain seq x y z
N MET A 1 -3.89 9.65 23.27
CA MET A 1 -3.41 9.64 21.86
C MET A 1 -2.30 8.59 21.79
N SER A 2 -2.61 7.38 21.32
CA SER A 2 -1.64 6.28 21.29
C SER A 2 -0.81 6.38 20.03
N ASN A 3 0.46 6.72 20.15
CA ASN A 3 1.41 6.79 19.06
C ASN A 3 1.69 5.38 18.50
N PHE A 4 1.01 4.98 17.43
CA PHE A 4 1.31 3.73 16.72
C PHE A 4 2.72 3.72 16.11
N CYS A 5 3.35 4.88 15.88
CA CYS A 5 4.74 4.96 15.45
C CYS A 5 5.76 4.59 16.53
N THR A 6 5.40 4.65 17.81
CA THR A 6 6.31 4.32 18.90
C THR A 6 6.51 2.83 19.13
N LEU A 7 5.78 1.95 18.47
CA LEU A 7 5.98 0.49 18.57
C LEU A 7 7.22 -0.03 17.83
N SER A 8 7.92 0.80 17.05
CA SER A 8 9.16 0.40 16.37
C SER A 8 10.44 0.69 17.17
N GLN A 9 10.37 1.16 18.41
CA GLN A 9 11.54 1.32 19.28
C GLN A 9 11.88 0.04 20.05
N ALA A 10 11.93 -1.11 19.40
CA ALA A 10 12.74 -2.22 19.88
C ALA A 10 14.18 -1.91 19.45
N LYS A 11 15.05 -1.68 20.45
CA LYS A 11 16.46 -1.33 20.31
C LYS A 11 17.12 -2.09 19.15
N SER A 12 17.54 -1.35 18.12
CA SER A 12 18.30 -1.83 16.99
C SER A 12 19.64 -2.39 17.49
N ASN A 13 19.83 -3.70 17.38
CA ASN A 13 21.17 -4.23 17.22
C ASN A 13 21.61 -3.91 15.80
N GLU A 14 22.67 -3.12 15.67
CA GLU A 14 23.37 -2.87 14.41
C GLU A 14 23.61 -4.18 13.66
N GLN A 15 23.19 -4.25 12.41
CA GLN A 15 23.68 -5.10 11.32
C GLN A 15 22.56 -5.68 10.46
N ASP A 16 21.90 -4.91 9.76
CA ASP A 16 21.24 -5.16 8.48
C ASP A 16 20.16 -4.11 8.23
N PRO A 17 20.32 -3.18 7.30
CA PRO A 17 19.27 -2.22 6.96
C PRO A 17 18.01 -2.91 6.40
N PHE A 18 18.07 -4.22 6.11
CA PHE A 18 16.96 -5.04 5.63
C PHE A 18 16.44 -6.03 6.69
N LYS A 19 16.91 -5.95 7.93
CA LYS A 19 16.41 -6.82 8.99
C LYS A 19 14.97 -6.45 9.28
N ILE A 20 14.07 -7.27 8.77
CA ILE A 20 12.63 -7.20 9.07
C ILE A 20 12.49 -7.18 10.60
N PRO A 21 11.87 -6.15 11.20
CA PRO A 21 11.54 -6.17 12.61
C PRO A 21 10.79 -7.47 12.91
N ALA A 22 10.96 -8.02 14.12
CA ALA A 22 10.17 -9.18 14.55
C ALA A 22 8.69 -8.74 14.73
N TYR A 23 8.00 -8.57 13.60
CA TYR A 23 6.56 -8.33 13.58
C TYR A 23 5.83 -9.64 13.89
N PRO A 24 4.67 -9.58 14.55
CA PRO A 24 3.78 -10.72 14.61
C PRO A 24 3.50 -11.23 13.19
N GLU A 25 3.27 -12.54 13.03
CA GLU A 25 2.97 -13.15 11.73
C GLU A 25 2.01 -12.26 10.92
N TYR A 26 2.36 -12.03 9.65
CA TYR A 26 1.52 -11.28 8.75
C TYR A 26 0.12 -11.92 8.70
N PRO A 27 -0.95 -11.17 8.93
CA PRO A 27 -2.29 -11.74 8.94
C PRO A 27 -2.63 -12.29 7.55
N LYS A 28 -2.89 -13.60 7.49
CA LYS A 28 -3.31 -14.28 6.25
C LYS A 28 -4.67 -13.77 5.79
N LEU A 29 -4.94 -13.91 4.50
CA LEU A 29 -6.26 -13.61 3.95
C LEU A 29 -7.36 -14.33 4.74
N ARG A 30 -8.39 -13.58 5.07
CA ARG A 30 -9.59 -14.15 5.67
C ARG A 30 -10.27 -15.08 4.67
N LEU A 31 -10.78 -16.22 5.17
CA LEU A 31 -11.62 -17.11 4.37
C LEU A 31 -12.83 -16.30 3.84
N GLY A 32 -13.06 -16.35 2.53
CA GLY A 32 -14.13 -15.60 1.88
C GLY A 32 -13.76 -14.23 1.34
N THR A 33 -12.49 -13.78 1.42
CA THR A 33 -12.03 -12.58 0.72
C THR A 33 -12.13 -12.78 -0.80
N GLN A 34 -12.86 -11.90 -1.47
CA GLN A 34 -13.10 -11.95 -2.91
C GLN A 34 -12.06 -11.06 -3.64
N LEU A 35 -10.93 -11.67 -4.02
CA LEU A 35 -9.81 -10.95 -4.67
C LEU A 35 -10.22 -10.36 -6.02
N ASP A 36 -11.01 -11.08 -6.79
CA ASP A 36 -11.58 -10.64 -8.07
C ASP A 36 -12.44 -9.38 -7.89
N ALA A 37 -13.34 -9.39 -6.91
CA ALA A 37 -14.19 -8.25 -6.62
C ALA A 37 -13.41 -7.03 -6.15
N ILE A 38 -12.34 -7.21 -5.34
CA ILE A 38 -11.45 -6.11 -4.94
C ILE A 38 -10.75 -5.55 -6.17
N TYR A 39 -10.08 -6.42 -6.96
CA TYR A 39 -9.30 -6.00 -8.11
C TYR A 39 -10.14 -5.26 -9.14
N GLU A 40 -11.21 -5.88 -9.63
CA GLU A 40 -12.01 -5.33 -10.72
C GLU A 40 -12.70 -4.02 -10.33
N ARG A 41 -13.15 -3.91 -9.07
CA ARG A 41 -13.82 -2.69 -8.61
C ARG A 41 -12.84 -1.57 -8.33
N LEU A 42 -11.67 -1.84 -7.72
CA LEU A 42 -10.65 -0.81 -7.52
C LEU A 42 -10.10 -0.32 -8.87
N TYR A 43 -9.85 -1.24 -9.81
CA TYR A 43 -9.34 -0.88 -11.13
C TYR A 43 -10.30 0.01 -11.92
N ARG A 44 -11.61 -0.22 -11.79
CA ARG A 44 -12.65 0.55 -12.50
C ARG A 44 -13.08 1.82 -11.76
N ASP A 45 -13.29 1.74 -10.45
CA ASP A 45 -13.99 2.75 -9.66
C ASP A 45 -13.12 3.36 -8.54
N GLY A 46 -11.92 2.80 -8.29
CA GLY A 46 -11.06 3.23 -7.21
C GLY A 46 -10.16 4.42 -7.57
N TYR A 47 -9.66 5.07 -6.54
CA TYR A 47 -8.75 6.21 -6.63
C TYR A 47 -7.33 5.74 -6.31
N GLY A 48 -6.58 5.42 -7.36
CA GLY A 48 -5.24 4.85 -7.26
C GLY A 48 -4.13 5.83 -7.60
N ILE A 49 -2.97 5.62 -7.00
CA ILE A 49 -1.72 6.37 -7.25
C ILE A 49 -0.81 5.46 -8.07
N ARG A 50 -0.36 5.95 -9.22
CA ARG A 50 0.48 5.21 -10.16
C ARG A 50 1.73 6.02 -10.50
N LYS A 51 2.87 5.35 -10.64
CA LYS A 51 4.12 5.97 -11.10
C LYS A 51 3.92 6.54 -12.52
N PRO A 52 4.23 7.81 -12.78
CA PRO A 52 4.12 8.38 -14.11
C PRO A 52 5.13 7.75 -15.08
N GLY A 53 4.75 7.66 -16.36
CA GLY A 53 5.61 7.15 -17.43
C GLY A 53 5.79 5.63 -17.46
N ILE A 54 5.11 4.88 -16.60
CA ILE A 54 5.12 3.41 -16.62
C ILE A 54 4.39 2.90 -17.87
N SER A 55 4.98 1.88 -18.51
CA SER A 55 4.37 1.21 -19.67
C SER A 55 3.09 0.47 -19.28
N ASP A 56 2.02 0.65 -20.07
CA ASP A 56 0.77 -0.09 -19.91
C ASP A 56 0.89 -1.58 -20.25
N ALA A 57 1.97 -1.98 -20.92
CA ALA A 57 2.26 -3.38 -21.24
C ALA A 57 2.79 -4.19 -20.05
N LEU A 58 3.24 -3.54 -18.98
CA LEU A 58 3.72 -4.24 -17.79
C LEU A 58 2.56 -4.93 -17.04
N PRO A 59 2.84 -6.06 -16.38
CA PRO A 59 1.88 -6.70 -15.49
C PRO A 59 1.49 -5.73 -14.37
N LYS A 60 0.17 -5.61 -14.11
CA LYS A 60 -0.35 -4.67 -13.11
C LYS A 60 -0.62 -5.38 -11.79
N VAL A 61 -0.11 -4.79 -10.72
CA VAL A 61 -0.42 -5.18 -9.34
C VAL A 61 -1.17 -4.04 -8.66
N LEU A 62 -2.40 -4.28 -8.24
CA LEU A 62 -3.14 -3.33 -7.41
C LEU A 62 -2.77 -3.55 -5.95
N VAL A 63 -2.37 -2.50 -5.25
CA VAL A 63 -1.95 -2.58 -3.84
C VAL A 63 -2.90 -1.75 -2.98
N VAL A 64 -3.62 -2.42 -2.10
CA VAL A 64 -4.41 -1.76 -1.05
C VAL A 64 -3.51 -1.56 0.16
N PHE A 65 -3.39 -0.33 0.64
CA PHE A 65 -2.47 0.01 1.72
C PHE A 65 -3.05 1.05 2.68
N ASP A 66 -2.52 1.08 3.91
CA ASP A 66 -2.78 2.17 4.87
C ASP A 66 -1.48 2.91 5.13
N THR A 67 -1.54 4.24 5.12
CA THR A 67 -0.38 5.13 5.23
C THR A 67 0.40 4.98 6.53
N ARG A 68 -0.20 4.43 7.57
CA ARG A 68 0.44 4.21 8.87
C ARG A 68 0.74 2.74 9.18
N CYS A 69 0.66 1.88 8.18
CA CYS A 69 0.95 0.47 8.33
C CYS A 69 2.42 0.19 7.96
N SER A 70 3.23 -0.25 8.92
CA SER A 70 4.64 -0.58 8.70
C SER A 70 4.85 -1.70 7.68
N TRP A 71 3.92 -2.66 7.58
CA TRP A 71 3.94 -3.67 6.53
C TRP A 71 3.67 -3.07 5.14
N SER A 72 2.87 -1.99 5.04
CA SER A 72 2.67 -1.26 3.79
C SER A 72 3.96 -0.58 3.34
N ASN A 73 4.69 0.06 4.26
CA ASN A 73 6.01 0.63 3.97
C ASN A 73 7.02 -0.44 3.56
N HIS A 74 7.04 -1.59 4.23
CA HIS A 74 7.91 -2.71 3.83
C HIS A 74 7.59 -3.21 2.41
N PHE A 75 6.31 -3.38 2.08
CA PHE A 75 5.89 -3.77 0.73
C PHE A 75 6.25 -2.71 -0.32
N TRP A 76 6.13 -1.42 0.04
CA TRP A 76 6.60 -0.32 -0.81
C TRP A 76 8.09 -0.47 -1.14
N GLN A 77 8.95 -0.61 -0.13
CA GLN A 77 10.40 -0.78 -0.32
C GLN A 77 10.72 -1.99 -1.21
N THR A 78 10.05 -3.12 -0.99
CA THR A 78 10.19 -4.32 -1.82
C THR A 78 9.76 -4.05 -3.27
N SER A 79 8.65 -3.32 -3.47
CA SER A 79 8.12 -2.99 -4.79
C SER A 79 9.06 -2.12 -5.61
N GLN A 80 9.84 -1.22 -4.96
CA GLN A 80 10.79 -0.34 -5.65
C GLN A 80 11.86 -1.13 -6.42
N LEU A 81 12.19 -2.35 -5.99
CA LEU A 81 13.12 -3.24 -6.68
C LEU A 81 12.52 -3.83 -7.98
N LEU A 82 11.22 -3.63 -8.23
CA LEU A 82 10.47 -4.28 -9.31
C LEU A 82 9.76 -3.28 -10.23
N THR A 83 9.90 -1.97 -10.03
CA THR A 83 9.16 -0.94 -10.78
C THR A 83 9.45 -0.90 -12.29
N GLU A 84 10.57 -1.48 -12.74
CA GLU A 84 10.89 -1.61 -14.18
C GLU A 84 10.22 -2.84 -14.82
N GLN A 85 9.64 -3.73 -14.02
CA GLN A 85 9.06 -5.00 -14.46
C GLN A 85 7.57 -5.11 -14.15
N ILE A 86 7.07 -4.32 -13.19
CA ILE A 86 5.71 -4.38 -12.67
C ILE A 86 5.16 -2.96 -12.52
N ASP A 87 3.94 -2.76 -12.97
CA ASP A 87 3.16 -1.56 -12.77
C ASP A 87 2.35 -1.69 -11.46
N PHE A 88 2.85 -1.08 -10.39
CA PHE A 88 2.14 -1.03 -9.11
C PHE A 88 1.20 0.18 -9.06
N ILE A 89 -0.07 -0.07 -8.78
CA ILE A 89 -1.10 0.96 -8.58
C ILE A 89 -1.54 0.91 -7.13
N TRP A 90 -1.32 2.00 -6.39
CA TRP A 90 -1.50 2.08 -4.94
C TRP A 90 -2.84 2.70 -4.58
N PHE A 91 -3.68 1.95 -3.89
CA PHE A 91 -5.00 2.39 -3.44
C PHE A 91 -4.98 2.60 -1.92
N PRO A 92 -4.91 3.86 -1.46
CA PRO A 92 -4.93 4.14 -0.04
C PRO A 92 -6.32 3.85 0.54
N VAL A 93 -6.32 3.22 1.73
CA VAL A 93 -7.53 2.94 2.50
C VAL A 93 -7.34 3.43 3.94
N CYS A 94 -8.43 3.67 4.64
CA CYS A 94 -8.44 4.06 6.03
C CYS A 94 -8.71 2.82 6.90
N VAL A 95 -7.70 2.32 7.60
CA VAL A 95 -7.82 1.20 8.53
C VAL A 95 -7.41 1.62 9.94
N SER A 96 -6.39 2.48 10.06
CA SER A 96 -5.70 2.78 11.31
C SER A 96 -6.24 3.99 12.06
N SER A 97 -6.51 5.13 11.40
CA SER A 97 -6.90 6.38 12.08
C SER A 97 -7.41 7.46 11.12
N ASP A 98 -8.02 8.52 11.68
CA ASP A 98 -8.38 9.72 10.92
C ASP A 98 -7.15 10.43 10.34
N TYR A 99 -5.99 10.33 11.02
CA TYR A 99 -4.75 10.89 10.52
C TYR A 99 -4.25 10.16 9.28
N SER A 100 -4.34 8.82 9.23
CA SER A 100 -4.02 8.06 8.02
C SER A 100 -4.95 8.43 6.86
N THR A 101 -6.23 8.71 7.14
CA THR A 101 -7.17 9.24 6.13
C THR A 101 -6.73 10.59 5.59
N ALA A 102 -6.26 11.50 6.46
CA ALA A 102 -5.78 12.82 6.05
C ALA A 102 -4.52 12.73 5.18
N GLN A 103 -3.55 11.88 5.56
CA GLN A 103 -2.36 11.62 4.75
C GLN A 103 -2.73 11.06 3.37
N ALA A 104 -3.62 10.07 3.32
CA ALA A 104 -4.11 9.47 2.08
C ALA A 104 -4.85 10.48 1.19
N ALA A 105 -5.71 11.31 1.78
CA ALA A 105 -6.43 12.39 1.07
C ALA A 105 -5.46 13.42 0.48
N ALA A 106 -4.43 13.82 1.23
CA ALA A 106 -3.38 14.72 0.76
C ALA A 106 -2.62 14.15 -0.45
N MET A 107 -2.32 12.85 -0.44
CA MET A 107 -1.72 12.16 -1.59
C MET A 107 -2.63 12.22 -2.82
N LEU A 108 -3.92 11.86 -2.65
CA LEU A 108 -4.88 11.81 -3.76
C LEU A 108 -5.19 13.20 -4.34
N ALA A 109 -5.22 14.24 -3.50
CA ALA A 109 -5.46 15.62 -3.91
C ALA A 109 -4.30 16.23 -4.72
N SER A 110 -3.09 15.69 -4.56
CA SER A 110 -1.90 16.23 -5.21
C SER A 110 -1.89 15.95 -6.72
N LYS A 111 -1.52 16.97 -7.51
CA LYS A 111 -1.24 16.79 -8.95
C LYS A 111 -0.06 15.85 -9.20
N ASN A 112 0.83 15.71 -8.20
CA ASN A 112 1.99 14.84 -8.22
C ASN A 112 1.84 13.74 -7.16
N SER A 113 0.72 13.04 -7.15
CA SER A 113 0.35 12.04 -6.12
C SER A 113 1.43 10.97 -5.90
N TRP A 114 2.13 10.58 -6.96
CA TRP A 114 3.25 9.62 -6.87
C TRP A 114 4.40 10.18 -6.04
N GLU A 115 4.80 11.44 -6.25
CA GLU A 115 5.89 12.05 -5.50
C GLU A 115 5.54 12.24 -4.03
N VAL A 116 4.28 12.58 -3.73
CA VAL A 116 3.80 12.71 -2.35
C VAL A 116 3.77 11.34 -1.66
N LEU A 117 3.35 10.27 -2.36
CA LEU A 117 3.42 8.91 -1.85
C LEU A 117 4.88 8.50 -1.58
N ARG A 118 5.80 8.76 -2.51
CA ARG A 118 7.22 8.47 -2.36
C ARG A 118 7.82 9.19 -1.15
N GLU A 119 7.57 10.48 -1.01
CA GLU A 119 8.01 11.29 0.13
C GLU A 119 7.46 10.73 1.45
N HIS A 120 6.18 10.36 1.47
CA HIS A 120 5.56 9.74 2.64
C HIS A 120 6.28 8.46 3.07
N GLU A 121 6.57 7.59 2.14
CA GLU A 121 7.21 6.29 2.42
C GLU A 121 8.68 6.45 2.82
N GLU A 122 9.38 7.45 2.29
CA GLU A 122 10.75 7.82 2.71
C GLU A 122 10.78 8.37 4.13
N LEU A 123 9.78 9.18 4.51
CA LEU A 123 9.65 9.78 5.83
C LEU A 123 8.96 8.83 6.84
N PHE A 124 8.53 7.65 6.44
CA PHE A 124 7.75 6.74 7.29
C PHE A 124 8.47 6.38 8.59
N SER A 125 9.79 6.21 8.54
CA SER A 125 10.62 5.85 9.70
C SER A 125 11.00 7.04 10.57
N ASP A 126 10.65 8.27 10.19
CA ASP A 126 10.90 9.45 11.00
C ASP A 126 10.01 9.40 12.26
N PRO A 127 10.60 9.42 13.49
CA PRO A 127 9.84 9.29 14.71
C PRO A 127 8.89 10.46 14.96
N ASP A 128 9.16 11.63 14.36
CA ASP A 128 8.35 12.83 14.56
C ASP A 128 7.15 12.86 13.60
N TYR A 129 7.31 12.29 12.40
CA TYR A 129 6.34 12.45 11.32
C TYR A 129 5.55 11.19 11.00
N CYS A 130 6.13 10.00 11.00
CA CYS A 130 5.51 8.80 10.44
C CYS A 130 4.90 9.02 9.05
N GLY A 131 5.70 9.57 8.14
CA GLY A 131 5.28 9.99 6.82
C GLY A 131 5.01 11.49 6.72
N ILE A 132 4.29 11.91 5.69
CA ILE A 132 4.00 13.33 5.44
C ILE A 132 3.09 13.95 6.51
N HIS A 133 3.21 15.25 6.69
CA HIS A 133 2.26 16.10 7.41
C HIS A 133 1.11 16.49 6.47
N PRO A 134 -0.11 15.98 6.66
CA PRO A 134 -1.20 16.24 5.72
C PRO A 134 -1.58 17.73 5.64
N GLU A 135 -1.36 18.50 6.72
CA GLU A 135 -1.64 19.93 6.77
C GLU A 135 -0.75 20.77 5.82
N ALA A 136 0.40 20.21 5.40
CA ALA A 136 1.26 20.86 4.41
C ALA A 136 0.70 20.74 2.97
N PHE A 137 -0.30 19.90 2.77
CA PHE A 137 -0.93 19.65 1.48
C PHE A 137 -2.41 20.06 1.55
N GLY A 138 -2.86 20.82 0.57
CA GLY A 138 -4.30 21.16 0.50
C GLY A 138 -5.11 19.94 0.06
N PHE A 139 -6.11 19.54 0.85
CA PHE A 139 -7.08 18.51 0.47
C PHE A 139 -8.48 18.89 0.97
N THR A 140 -9.50 18.30 0.38
CA THR A 140 -10.91 18.57 0.64
C THR A 140 -11.63 17.38 1.29
N GLN A 141 -12.89 17.56 1.66
CA GLN A 141 -13.73 16.43 2.07
C GLN A 141 -13.91 15.41 0.94
N ALA A 142 -14.03 15.86 -0.30
CA ALA A 142 -14.13 14.96 -1.44
C ALA A 142 -12.90 14.03 -1.58
N ASP A 143 -11.70 14.54 -1.28
CA ASP A 143 -10.49 13.71 -1.30
C ASP A 143 -10.49 12.66 -0.18
N ARG A 144 -11.05 12.99 0.99
CA ARG A 144 -11.31 12.01 2.06
C ARG A 144 -12.34 10.97 1.64
N ASP A 145 -13.39 11.40 0.94
CA ASP A 145 -14.43 10.49 0.44
C ASP A 145 -13.86 9.48 -0.57
N HIS A 146 -12.89 9.88 -1.40
CA HIS A 146 -12.15 8.95 -2.28
C HIS A 146 -11.42 7.85 -1.49
N VAL A 147 -10.78 8.19 -0.38
CA VAL A 147 -10.14 7.19 0.50
C VAL A 147 -11.18 6.24 1.10
N TRP A 148 -12.33 6.79 1.53
CA TRP A 148 -13.44 6.00 2.06
C TRP A 148 -14.06 5.09 1.00
N ASP A 149 -14.13 5.52 -0.27
CA ASP A 149 -14.62 4.69 -1.37
C ASP A 149 -13.70 3.50 -1.62
N ASN A 150 -12.39 3.70 -1.66
CA ASN A 150 -11.43 2.60 -1.71
C ASN A 150 -11.62 1.63 -0.55
N ALA A 151 -11.72 2.15 0.68
CA ALA A 151 -11.92 1.33 1.88
C ALA A 151 -13.25 0.56 1.85
N ARG A 152 -14.31 1.17 1.31
CA ARG A 152 -15.63 0.54 1.15
C ARG A 152 -15.57 -0.61 0.15
N ILE A 153 -14.91 -0.42 -1.00
CA ILE A 153 -14.71 -1.46 -1.99
C ILE A 153 -13.97 -2.64 -1.35
N PHE A 154 -12.85 -2.36 -0.69
CA PHE A 154 -12.01 -3.37 -0.04
C PHE A 154 -12.78 -4.17 1.01
N ARG A 155 -13.43 -3.48 1.95
CA ARG A 155 -14.16 -4.13 3.06
C ARG A 155 -15.38 -4.93 2.62
N LYS A 156 -16.17 -4.41 1.65
CA LYS A 156 -17.34 -5.11 1.12
C LYS A 156 -17.00 -6.43 0.45
N ALA A 157 -15.80 -6.56 -0.11
CA ALA A 157 -15.30 -7.79 -0.69
C ALA A 157 -14.51 -8.68 0.31
N GLY A 158 -14.62 -8.40 1.61
CA GLY A 158 -14.04 -9.21 2.68
C GLY A 158 -12.58 -8.90 2.98
N GLY A 159 -12.02 -7.81 2.46
CA GLY A 159 -10.67 -7.35 2.78
C GLY A 159 -10.57 -6.85 4.22
N THR A 160 -9.55 -7.30 4.96
CA THR A 160 -9.39 -7.01 6.40
C THR A 160 -7.98 -6.61 6.79
N SER A 161 -6.98 -6.92 5.96
CA SER A 161 -5.57 -6.71 6.29
C SER A 161 -4.86 -5.97 5.16
N VAL A 162 -3.97 -5.08 5.52
CA VAL A 162 -3.11 -4.30 4.60
C VAL A 162 -1.64 -4.51 4.96
N PRO A 163 -0.75 -4.42 3.95
CA PRO A 163 -1.04 -4.27 2.54
C PRO A 163 -1.60 -5.54 1.91
N LEU A 164 -2.40 -5.39 0.88
CA LEU A 164 -2.80 -6.50 0.03
C LEU A 164 -2.53 -6.13 -1.42
N GLY A 165 -1.52 -6.76 -2.02
CA GLY A 165 -1.28 -6.73 -3.46
C GLY A 165 -2.17 -7.77 -4.16
N ILE A 166 -2.70 -7.46 -5.32
CA ILE A 166 -3.46 -8.41 -6.14
C ILE A 166 -2.96 -8.31 -7.58
N PHE A 167 -2.53 -9.44 -8.12
CA PHE A 167 -2.15 -9.61 -9.51
C PHE A 167 -3.20 -10.43 -10.25
N LYS A 168 -3.64 -9.94 -11.42
CA LYS A 168 -4.52 -10.69 -12.31
C LYS A 168 -3.68 -11.36 -13.40
N THR A 169 -3.72 -12.68 -13.44
CA THR A 169 -3.03 -13.48 -14.46
C THR A 169 -3.74 -13.39 -15.81
N GLN A 170 -3.05 -13.77 -16.89
CA GLN A 170 -3.64 -13.78 -18.23
C GLN A 170 -4.80 -14.78 -18.39
N ASP A 171 -4.78 -15.87 -17.62
CA ASP A 171 -5.87 -16.87 -17.55
C ASP A 171 -7.00 -16.48 -16.58
N GLY A 172 -6.97 -15.25 -16.05
CA GLY A 172 -8.06 -14.68 -15.26
C GLY A 172 -8.06 -15.04 -13.78
N ARG A 173 -6.99 -15.67 -13.25
CA ARG A 173 -6.83 -15.92 -11.81
C ARG A 173 -6.33 -14.68 -11.08
N TYR A 174 -6.63 -14.57 -9.80
CA TYR A 174 -6.17 -13.48 -8.92
C TYR A 174 -5.23 -14.01 -7.86
N ILE A 175 -3.99 -13.51 -7.87
CA ILE A 175 -2.92 -13.94 -7.00
C ILE A 175 -2.70 -12.89 -5.91
N PRO A 176 -2.83 -13.25 -4.61
CA PRO A 176 -2.55 -12.32 -3.54
C PRO A 176 -1.04 -12.20 -3.30
N LEU A 177 -0.61 -10.97 -3.03
CA LEU A 177 0.73 -10.60 -2.59
C LEU A 177 0.62 -9.93 -1.22
N PHE A 178 1.53 -10.25 -0.31
CA PHE A 178 1.48 -9.81 1.08
C PHE A 178 2.67 -8.96 1.45
N GLY A 179 2.55 -8.22 2.54
CA GLY A 179 3.58 -7.32 3.05
C GLY A 179 4.92 -8.00 3.37
N ASP A 180 4.90 -9.29 3.67
CA ASP A 180 6.07 -10.12 3.95
C ASP A 180 6.69 -10.77 2.71
N ASN A 181 6.14 -10.60 1.51
CA ASN A 181 6.72 -11.18 0.30
C ASN A 181 8.01 -10.45 -0.10
N THR A 182 9.03 -11.24 -0.38
CA THR A 182 10.27 -10.77 -0.99
C THR A 182 10.09 -10.45 -2.48
N ALA A 183 10.99 -9.67 -3.07
CA ALA A 183 10.98 -9.38 -4.51
C ALA A 183 11.04 -10.65 -5.37
N SER A 184 11.81 -11.67 -4.94
CA SER A 184 11.88 -12.97 -5.62
C SER A 184 10.55 -13.73 -5.59
N GLU A 185 9.88 -13.73 -4.44
CA GLU A 185 8.55 -14.36 -4.31
C GLU A 185 7.49 -13.66 -5.14
N ILE A 186 7.51 -12.31 -5.18
CA ILE A 186 6.62 -11.55 -6.04
C ILE A 186 6.84 -11.92 -7.50
N ARG A 187 8.10 -11.91 -8.00
CA ARG A 187 8.41 -12.33 -9.37
C ARG A 187 7.88 -13.73 -9.68
N SER A 188 8.18 -14.69 -8.81
CA SER A 188 7.73 -16.07 -8.97
C SER A 188 6.22 -16.19 -9.05
N LYS A 189 5.49 -15.52 -8.16
CA LYS A 189 4.02 -15.55 -8.11
C LYS A 189 3.36 -14.96 -9.35
N ILE A 190 3.98 -13.96 -9.99
CA ILE A 190 3.44 -13.31 -11.20
C ILE A 190 4.02 -13.87 -12.49
N GLY A 191 4.92 -14.87 -12.40
CA GLY A 191 5.49 -15.55 -13.57
C GLY A 191 6.59 -14.76 -14.29
N LEU A 192 7.28 -13.86 -13.60
CA LEU A 192 8.49 -13.20 -14.09
C LEU A 192 9.72 -14.07 -13.75
N SER A 193 10.52 -14.39 -14.76
CA SER A 193 11.79 -15.11 -14.64
C SER A 193 12.92 -14.20 -14.19
#